data_19195052070cd55087a35c3376c96dbc
#
_entry.id   19195052070cd55087a35c3376c96dbc
#
_cell.length_a   1.000
_cell.length_b   1.000
_cell.length_c   1.000
_cell.angle_alpha   90.00
_cell.angle_beta   90.00
_cell.angle_gamma   90.00
#
_symmetry.space_group_name_H-M   'P 1'
#
loop_
_entity.id
_entity.type
_entity.pdbx_description
1 polymer ?
#
loop_
_entity_poly.entity_id
_entity_poly.type
_entity_poly.pdbx_seq_one_letter_code
_entity_poly.pdbx_strand_id
1 'polypeptide(L)'
;MKQLLLLFSLVLVKYIATGQQVATAVNISELSYTPKQKFDGYMAKKGFAFIGTNYKADTIERAFEYKAAKGKGIDSIPVDRSVTSFSTKADFSFTYRTTSDNEFRKLLADIKKEGFFCNQEKDSLTAPFLLYQHNDVTVCISSKAIDTLTEHSFLVRKQELPKPKEISFAEDLAVFNSHEYLRFYFGEQNVKKDIYYLSEGKVGKCSVIFPNTNRQVVFLWTDAVNNCNLAKIYIGGQLMAETNLQYENNIPENLWRLKSGVRPGMSLYQLRKLNEAAFNFNGGNSKNSLLIATDSTGKLDFKNESIILGCMNCTDPAFYKKKVINSDDAIQDERILFVNTIILDPRGKPVEKTSQ
;
A
#
# COMPACT_ATOMS: atom_id res chain seq x y z
N MET A 1 23.65 54.69 -3.20
CA MET A 1 23.58 53.97 -4.49
C MET A 1 24.43 52.70 -4.53
N LYS A 2 25.69 52.66 -4.07
CA LYS A 2 26.53 51.45 -4.09
C LYS A 2 25.98 50.27 -3.27
N GLN A 3 25.33 50.49 -2.15
CA GLN A 3 24.74 49.44 -1.32
C GLN A 3 23.46 48.82 -1.93
N LEU A 4 22.71 49.58 -2.72
CA LEU A 4 21.50 49.08 -3.41
C LEU A 4 21.85 48.15 -4.57
N LEU A 5 22.96 48.42 -5.26
CA LEU A 5 23.49 47.58 -6.34
C LEU A 5 23.98 46.22 -5.82
N LEU A 6 24.57 46.17 -4.62
CA LEU A 6 25.04 44.94 -3.99
C LEU A 6 23.87 44.02 -3.56
N LEU A 7 22.78 44.61 -3.07
CA LEU A 7 21.58 43.86 -2.72
C LEU A 7 20.89 43.27 -3.96
N PHE A 8 20.86 43.98 -5.07
CA PHE A 8 20.27 43.51 -6.33
C PHE A 8 21.10 42.37 -6.96
N SER A 9 22.44 42.46 -6.86
CA SER A 9 23.30 41.36 -7.34
C SER A 9 23.18 40.09 -6.52
N LEU A 10 22.98 40.19 -5.18
CA LEU A 10 22.75 39.05 -4.29
C LEU A 10 21.38 38.39 -4.52
N VAL A 11 20.36 39.15 -4.87
CA VAL A 11 19.04 38.62 -5.20
C VAL A 11 19.07 37.92 -6.58
N LEU A 12 19.76 38.48 -7.58
CA LEU A 12 19.92 37.89 -8.88
C LEU A 12 20.71 36.57 -8.80
N VAL A 13 21.77 36.47 -8.00
CA VAL A 13 22.52 35.23 -7.79
C VAL A 13 21.68 34.17 -7.13
N LYS A 14 20.79 34.51 -6.20
CA LYS A 14 19.81 33.53 -5.65
C LYS A 14 18.80 33.04 -6.69
N TYR A 15 18.34 33.87 -7.61
CA TYR A 15 17.40 33.48 -8.67
C TYR A 15 18.07 32.63 -9.77
N ILE A 16 19.38 32.82 -10.02
CA ILE A 16 20.11 32.01 -10.98
C ILE A 16 20.47 30.64 -10.38
N ALA A 17 20.67 30.54 -9.05
CA ALA A 17 20.95 29.29 -8.37
C ALA A 17 19.73 28.33 -8.23
N THR A 18 18.50 28.83 -8.40
CA THR A 18 17.29 27.99 -8.39
C THR A 18 16.92 27.40 -9.74
N GLY A 19 17.65 27.71 -10.81
CA GLY A 19 17.39 27.26 -12.18
C GLY A 19 18.00 25.91 -12.57
N GLN A 20 18.83 25.30 -11.73
CA GLN A 20 19.26 23.91 -11.90
C GLN A 20 18.49 23.00 -10.93
N GLN A 21 17.20 22.83 -11.16
CA GLN A 21 16.57 21.59 -10.72
C GLN A 21 17.28 20.46 -11.51
N VAL A 22 18.27 19.86 -10.88
CA VAL A 22 18.79 18.56 -11.29
C VAL A 22 17.55 17.68 -11.43
N ALA A 23 17.25 17.28 -12.67
CA ALA A 23 16.11 16.41 -12.94
C ALA A 23 16.18 15.27 -11.93
N THR A 24 15.22 15.22 -11.02
CA THR A 24 15.20 14.23 -9.97
C THR A 24 15.18 12.86 -10.63
N ALA A 25 16.21 12.06 -10.41
CA ALA A 25 16.29 10.70 -10.90
C ALA A 25 14.96 9.98 -10.70
N VAL A 26 14.58 9.16 -11.64
CA VAL A 26 13.41 8.29 -11.49
C VAL A 26 13.64 7.45 -10.24
N ASN A 27 12.68 7.40 -9.33
CA ASN A 27 12.69 6.45 -8.24
C ASN A 27 12.02 5.17 -8.75
N ILE A 28 12.79 4.08 -8.89
CA ILE A 28 12.31 2.80 -9.43
C ILE A 28 11.19 2.22 -8.55
N SER A 29 11.30 2.35 -7.23
CA SER A 29 10.29 1.86 -6.30
C SER A 29 9.00 2.68 -6.41
N GLU A 30 9.06 4.01 -6.37
CA GLU A 30 7.91 4.88 -6.60
C GLU A 30 7.22 4.54 -7.93
N LEU A 31 8.02 4.38 -9.00
CA LEU A 31 7.51 4.04 -10.33
C LEU A 31 6.89 2.63 -10.36
N SER A 32 7.45 1.67 -9.63
CA SER A 32 6.92 0.31 -9.55
C SER A 32 5.56 0.23 -8.86
N TYR A 33 5.21 1.19 -8.00
CA TYR A 33 3.88 1.29 -7.36
C TYR A 33 2.93 2.24 -8.10
N THR A 34 3.41 2.95 -9.13
CA THR A 34 2.56 3.82 -9.95
C THR A 34 1.65 2.97 -10.84
N PRO A 35 0.31 3.16 -10.81
CA PRO A 35 -0.60 2.46 -11.69
C PRO A 35 -0.30 2.70 -13.17
N LYS A 36 -0.54 1.68 -14.01
CA LYS A 36 -0.32 1.72 -15.46
C LYS A 36 -0.91 2.98 -16.11
N GLN A 37 -2.13 3.35 -15.73
CA GLN A 37 -2.85 4.49 -16.31
C GLN A 37 -2.28 5.85 -15.92
N LYS A 38 -1.51 5.92 -14.82
CA LYS A 38 -0.80 7.14 -14.39
C LYS A 38 0.66 7.18 -14.83
N PHE A 39 1.15 6.10 -15.44
CA PHE A 39 2.55 5.94 -15.81
C PHE A 39 3.05 7.08 -16.72
N ASP A 40 2.30 7.40 -17.76
CA ASP A 40 2.68 8.46 -18.71
C ASP A 40 2.76 9.84 -18.04
N GLY A 41 1.78 10.16 -17.19
CA GLY A 41 1.79 11.40 -16.43
C GLY A 41 2.95 11.48 -15.44
N TYR A 42 3.35 10.35 -14.85
CA TYR A 42 4.55 10.27 -14.03
C TYR A 42 5.81 10.55 -14.83
N MET A 43 5.97 9.91 -16.00
CA MET A 43 7.13 10.10 -16.88
C MET A 43 7.25 11.55 -17.34
N ALA A 44 6.14 12.17 -17.74
CA ALA A 44 6.10 13.58 -18.11
C ALA A 44 6.56 14.52 -16.97
N LYS A 45 6.08 14.27 -15.73
CA LYS A 45 6.50 15.02 -14.52
C LYS A 45 8.00 14.87 -14.22
N LYS A 46 8.59 13.75 -14.58
CA LYS A 46 10.05 13.50 -14.44
C LYS A 46 10.87 14.03 -15.61
N GLY A 47 10.25 14.70 -16.59
CA GLY A 47 10.93 15.34 -17.72
C GLY A 47 11.17 14.43 -18.91
N PHE A 48 10.51 13.28 -18.98
CA PHE A 48 10.58 12.39 -20.13
C PHE A 48 9.57 12.80 -21.20
N ALA A 49 10.02 12.86 -22.45
CA ALA A 49 9.16 13.07 -23.61
C ALA A 49 8.66 11.71 -24.13
N PHE A 50 7.39 11.61 -24.42
CA PHE A 50 6.81 10.47 -25.12
C PHE A 50 7.31 10.45 -26.58
N ILE A 51 7.84 9.31 -27.05
CA ILE A 51 8.40 9.16 -28.38
C ILE A 51 7.43 8.46 -29.32
N GLY A 52 6.77 7.41 -28.85
CA GLY A 52 5.84 6.68 -29.69
C GLY A 52 5.27 5.43 -29.05
N THR A 53 4.29 4.85 -29.76
CA THR A 53 3.66 3.57 -29.42
C THR A 53 3.88 2.58 -30.55
N ASN A 54 4.26 1.36 -30.19
CA ASN A 54 4.39 0.24 -31.10
C ASN A 54 3.42 -0.87 -30.66
N TYR A 55 2.64 -1.39 -31.58
CA TYR A 55 1.66 -2.46 -31.33
C TYR A 55 2.22 -3.77 -31.91
N LYS A 56 2.46 -4.75 -31.04
CA LYS A 56 2.97 -6.09 -31.41
C LYS A 56 2.02 -7.14 -30.86
N ALA A 57 1.23 -7.75 -31.72
CA ALA A 57 0.23 -8.76 -31.32
C ALA A 57 -0.60 -8.27 -30.10
N ASP A 58 -0.46 -8.93 -28.95
CA ASP A 58 -1.19 -8.58 -27.72
C ASP A 58 -0.46 -7.56 -26.82
N THR A 59 0.69 -7.04 -27.25
CA THR A 59 1.53 -6.16 -26.45
C THR A 59 1.51 -4.74 -27.01
N ILE A 60 1.29 -3.77 -26.12
CA ILE A 60 1.46 -2.34 -26.42
C ILE A 60 2.77 -1.90 -25.79
N GLU A 61 3.70 -1.47 -26.63
CA GLU A 61 5.00 -0.92 -26.25
C GLU A 61 4.96 0.61 -26.38
N ARG A 62 5.39 1.34 -25.33
CA ARG A 62 5.46 2.80 -25.32
C ARG A 62 6.85 3.26 -24.93
N ALA A 63 7.45 4.14 -25.71
CA ALA A 63 8.81 4.64 -25.51
C ALA A 63 8.81 6.09 -25.04
N PHE A 64 9.71 6.38 -24.10
CA PHE A 64 9.94 7.71 -23.52
C PHE A 64 11.44 7.98 -23.47
N GLU A 65 11.86 9.19 -23.78
CA GLU A 65 13.24 9.62 -23.70
C GLU A 65 13.39 10.89 -22.85
N TYR A 66 14.45 10.94 -22.07
CA TYR A 66 14.83 12.14 -21.34
C TYR A 66 15.81 12.95 -22.19
N LYS A 67 15.37 14.12 -22.60
CA LYS A 67 16.26 15.09 -23.27
C LYS A 67 16.80 16.04 -22.21
N ALA A 68 18.04 15.81 -21.78
CA ALA A 68 18.74 16.80 -20.98
C ALA A 68 18.77 18.13 -21.75
N ALA A 69 18.35 19.21 -21.11
CA ALA A 69 18.59 20.55 -21.69
C ALA A 69 20.08 20.66 -21.88
N LYS A 70 20.51 21.00 -23.11
CA LYS A 70 21.93 21.25 -23.46
C LYS A 70 22.40 22.41 -22.57
N GLY A 71 22.92 22.08 -21.38
CA GLY A 71 23.59 23.05 -20.52
C GLY A 71 24.84 23.54 -21.24
N LYS A 72 25.05 24.83 -21.32
CA LYS A 72 26.32 25.44 -21.75
C LYS A 72 27.35 25.20 -20.63
N GLY A 73 27.83 23.97 -20.49
CA GLY A 73 28.87 23.54 -19.55
C GLY A 73 29.81 22.60 -20.25
N ILE A 74 31.07 22.94 -20.23
CA ILE A 74 32.20 22.18 -20.74
C ILE A 74 32.20 20.83 -20.07
N ASP A 75 32.33 19.73 -20.86
CA ASP A 75 32.63 18.36 -20.41
C ASP A 75 31.58 17.51 -19.71
N SER A 76 30.30 17.68 -19.90
CA SER A 76 29.36 16.64 -19.51
C SER A 76 28.96 15.76 -20.71
N ILE A 77 29.39 14.51 -20.68
CA ILE A 77 28.87 13.47 -21.57
C ILE A 77 27.34 13.45 -21.41
N PRO A 78 26.55 13.58 -22.48
CA PRO A 78 25.10 13.53 -22.35
C PRO A 78 24.69 12.19 -21.76
N VAL A 79 23.98 12.22 -20.65
CA VAL A 79 23.42 11.02 -20.04
C VAL A 79 22.16 10.66 -20.80
N ASP A 80 22.22 9.56 -21.54
CA ASP A 80 21.05 9.02 -22.20
C ASP A 80 20.19 8.25 -21.18
N ARG A 81 18.94 8.65 -21.08
CA ARG A 81 17.93 7.99 -20.27
C ARG A 81 16.74 7.65 -21.13
N SER A 82 16.30 6.42 -21.04
CA SER A 82 15.07 6.00 -21.72
C SER A 82 14.22 5.10 -20.84
N VAL A 83 12.92 5.12 -21.11
CA VAL A 83 11.97 4.20 -20.51
C VAL A 83 11.15 3.57 -21.62
N THR A 84 10.99 2.26 -21.56
CA THR A 84 10.08 1.53 -22.43
C THR A 84 9.09 0.77 -21.55
N SER A 85 7.81 1.04 -21.70
CA SER A 85 6.77 0.29 -21.01
C SER A 85 6.11 -0.71 -21.94
N PHE A 86 5.76 -1.87 -21.40
CA PHE A 86 5.09 -2.96 -22.08
C PHE A 86 3.82 -3.28 -21.35
N SER A 87 2.70 -3.37 -22.05
CA SER A 87 1.43 -3.74 -21.45
C SER A 87 0.67 -4.73 -22.30
N THR A 88 0.17 -5.77 -21.66
CA THR A 88 -0.81 -6.70 -22.20
C THR A 88 -2.15 -6.53 -21.49
N LYS A 89 -3.11 -7.43 -21.75
CA LYS A 89 -4.36 -7.49 -20.97
C LYS A 89 -4.13 -7.90 -19.50
N ALA A 90 -3.08 -8.68 -19.24
CA ALA A 90 -2.81 -9.30 -17.94
C ALA A 90 -1.61 -8.70 -17.20
N ASP A 91 -0.63 -8.14 -17.93
CA ASP A 91 0.64 -7.72 -17.37
C ASP A 91 1.01 -6.28 -17.73
N PHE A 92 1.75 -5.64 -16.82
CA PHE A 92 2.41 -4.38 -17.06
C PHE A 92 3.86 -4.46 -16.57
N SER A 93 4.78 -4.11 -17.45
CA SER A 93 6.20 -4.01 -17.13
C SER A 93 6.81 -2.77 -17.79
N PHE A 94 7.96 -2.33 -17.29
CA PHE A 94 8.73 -1.28 -17.91
C PHE A 94 10.23 -1.53 -17.74
N THR A 95 11.02 -1.00 -18.68
CA THR A 95 12.48 -0.99 -18.59
C THR A 95 12.95 0.44 -18.51
N TYR A 96 13.64 0.79 -17.43
CA TYR A 96 14.39 2.03 -17.31
C TYR A 96 15.84 1.78 -17.71
N ARG A 97 16.42 2.66 -18.54
CA ARG A 97 17.82 2.59 -18.97
C ARG A 97 18.54 3.88 -18.70
N THR A 98 19.80 3.79 -18.31
CA THR A 98 20.70 4.93 -18.12
C THR A 98 22.13 4.56 -18.46
N THR A 99 22.87 5.52 -19.00
CA THR A 99 24.32 5.39 -19.22
C THR A 99 25.16 6.04 -18.12
N SER A 100 24.52 6.51 -17.04
CA SER A 100 25.20 7.12 -15.90
C SER A 100 25.47 6.10 -14.79
N ASP A 101 26.74 5.78 -14.57
CA ASP A 101 27.17 4.92 -13.44
C ASP A 101 26.79 5.50 -12.08
N ASN A 102 26.83 6.82 -11.92
CA ASN A 102 26.43 7.46 -10.66
C ASN A 102 24.94 7.30 -10.38
N GLU A 103 24.11 7.46 -11.41
CA GLU A 103 22.67 7.24 -11.29
C GLU A 103 22.36 5.76 -11.03
N PHE A 104 23.02 4.86 -11.74
CA PHE A 104 22.90 3.42 -11.52
C PHE A 104 23.17 3.04 -10.07
N ARG A 105 24.30 3.50 -9.49
CA ARG A 105 24.65 3.21 -8.10
C ARG A 105 23.62 3.77 -7.13
N LYS A 106 23.10 4.97 -7.38
CA LYS A 106 22.04 5.59 -6.58
C LYS A 106 20.75 4.78 -6.64
N LEU A 107 20.28 4.42 -7.84
CA LEU A 107 19.06 3.63 -8.02
C LEU A 107 19.16 2.26 -7.35
N LEU A 108 20.33 1.62 -7.45
CA LEU A 108 20.58 0.34 -6.79
C LEU A 108 20.58 0.48 -5.26
N ALA A 109 21.15 1.55 -4.71
CA ALA A 109 21.11 1.83 -3.29
C ALA A 109 19.69 2.13 -2.80
N ASP A 110 18.91 2.88 -3.57
CA ASP A 110 17.51 3.21 -3.26
C ASP A 110 16.64 1.93 -3.24
N ILE A 111 16.78 1.04 -4.23
CA ILE A 111 16.08 -0.26 -4.28
C ILE A 111 16.40 -1.09 -3.02
N LYS A 112 17.67 -1.20 -2.64
CA LYS A 112 18.08 -1.94 -1.43
C LYS A 112 17.52 -1.31 -0.15
N LYS A 113 17.56 0.03 -0.04
CA LYS A 113 17.04 0.76 1.12
C LYS A 113 15.54 0.58 1.29
N GLU A 114 14.81 0.40 0.21
CA GLU A 114 13.37 0.20 0.19
C GLU A 114 12.94 -1.26 0.40
N GLY A 115 13.87 -2.12 0.77
CA GLY A 115 13.61 -3.49 1.19
C GLY A 115 13.55 -4.53 0.07
N PHE A 116 13.94 -4.16 -1.15
CA PHE A 116 14.16 -5.17 -2.19
C PHE A 116 15.37 -6.01 -1.84
N PHE A 117 15.22 -7.32 -1.85
CA PHE A 117 16.32 -8.26 -1.60
C PHE A 117 16.71 -8.97 -2.91
N CYS A 118 17.99 -9.26 -3.06
CA CYS A 118 18.51 -10.01 -4.18
C CYS A 118 18.11 -11.48 -4.03
N ASN A 119 17.23 -11.95 -4.91
CA ASN A 119 16.72 -13.32 -4.87
C ASN A 119 17.60 -14.29 -5.69
N GLN A 120 18.23 -13.80 -6.74
CA GLN A 120 19.03 -14.63 -7.63
C GLN A 120 20.07 -13.79 -8.39
N GLU A 121 21.35 -14.20 -8.33
CA GLU A 121 22.34 -13.90 -9.34
C GLU A 121 22.31 -15.02 -10.37
N LYS A 122 21.97 -14.70 -11.61
CA LYS A 122 22.09 -15.67 -12.71
C LYS A 122 23.20 -15.25 -13.63
N ASP A 123 24.20 -16.10 -13.78
CA ASP A 123 25.07 -16.06 -14.93
C ASP A 123 24.29 -16.60 -16.13
N SER A 124 23.83 -15.67 -16.96
CA SER A 124 23.36 -16.02 -18.30
C SER A 124 24.59 -16.10 -19.21
N LEU A 125 24.62 -17.03 -20.14
CA LEU A 125 25.68 -17.15 -21.18
C LEU A 125 25.87 -15.85 -22.00
N THR A 126 24.99 -14.87 -21.86
CA THR A 126 24.99 -13.63 -22.65
C THR A 126 25.18 -12.36 -21.82
N ALA A 127 24.79 -12.29 -20.56
CA ALA A 127 25.05 -11.18 -19.63
C ALA A 127 24.61 -11.53 -18.20
N PRO A 128 25.43 -11.25 -17.18
CA PRO A 128 25.04 -11.39 -15.79
C PRO A 128 23.90 -10.40 -15.46
N PHE A 129 22.93 -10.84 -14.67
CA PHE A 129 21.89 -9.96 -14.17
C PHE A 129 21.58 -10.24 -12.70
N LEU A 130 21.17 -9.20 -11.97
CA LEU A 130 20.72 -9.26 -10.60
C LEU A 130 19.20 -9.22 -10.56
N LEU A 131 18.58 -10.17 -9.87
CA LEU A 131 17.13 -10.19 -9.66
C LEU A 131 16.80 -9.76 -8.24
N TYR A 132 16.20 -8.59 -8.12
CA TYR A 132 15.66 -8.05 -6.87
C TYR A 132 14.17 -8.28 -6.80
N GLN A 133 13.68 -8.62 -5.60
CA GLN A 133 12.27 -8.87 -5.36
C GLN A 133 11.81 -8.15 -4.10
N HIS A 134 10.62 -7.56 -4.17
CA HIS A 134 9.89 -7.04 -3.03
C HIS A 134 8.40 -7.29 -3.26
N ASN A 135 7.82 -8.25 -2.52
CA ASN A 135 6.46 -8.75 -2.70
C ASN A 135 6.18 -9.18 -4.15
N ASP A 136 5.20 -8.54 -4.80
CA ASP A 136 4.75 -8.79 -6.16
C ASP A 136 5.51 -8.00 -7.24
N VAL A 137 6.49 -7.20 -6.83
CA VAL A 137 7.35 -6.43 -7.75
C VAL A 137 8.69 -7.12 -7.87
N THR A 138 9.12 -7.35 -9.12
CA THR A 138 10.45 -7.84 -9.44
C THR A 138 11.21 -6.82 -10.27
N VAL A 139 12.50 -6.65 -9.97
CA VAL A 139 13.43 -5.77 -10.71
C VAL A 139 14.61 -6.60 -11.17
N CYS A 140 14.71 -6.81 -12.48
CA CYS A 140 15.86 -7.45 -13.09
C CYS A 140 16.83 -6.37 -13.58
N ILE A 141 18.05 -6.40 -13.06
CA ILE A 141 19.09 -5.40 -13.35
C ILE A 141 20.18 -6.03 -14.21
N SER A 142 20.49 -5.43 -15.33
CA SER A 142 21.58 -5.85 -16.22
C SER A 142 22.39 -4.66 -16.70
N SER A 143 23.63 -4.92 -17.10
CA SER A 143 24.53 -3.91 -17.67
C SER A 143 25.15 -4.45 -18.95
N LYS A 144 25.20 -3.62 -19.99
CA LYS A 144 25.73 -3.97 -21.30
C LYS A 144 26.68 -2.88 -21.77
N ALA A 145 27.87 -3.25 -22.25
CA ALA A 145 28.75 -2.31 -22.93
C ALA A 145 28.16 -1.91 -24.30
N ILE A 146 28.12 -0.61 -24.56
CA ILE A 146 27.72 -0.02 -25.83
C ILE A 146 28.82 0.99 -26.20
N ASP A 147 29.64 0.67 -27.19
CA ASP A 147 30.81 1.45 -27.58
C ASP A 147 31.74 1.75 -26.38
N THR A 148 31.84 3.02 -26.01
CA THR A 148 32.66 3.49 -24.87
C THR A 148 31.90 3.64 -23.57
N LEU A 149 30.59 3.38 -23.55
CA LEU A 149 29.72 3.56 -22.42
C LEU A 149 29.15 2.23 -21.93
N THR A 150 28.68 2.21 -20.68
CA THR A 150 27.90 1.09 -20.13
C THR A 150 26.44 1.53 -20.02
N GLU A 151 25.55 0.79 -20.66
CA GLU A 151 24.11 0.94 -20.45
C GLU A 151 23.65 0.03 -19.31
N HIS A 152 23.01 0.61 -18.31
CA HIS A 152 22.37 -0.09 -17.21
C HIS A 152 20.88 -0.13 -17.42
N SER A 153 20.29 -1.32 -17.27
CA SER A 153 18.86 -1.59 -17.47
C SER A 153 18.22 -2.10 -16.18
N PHE A 154 17.05 -1.55 -15.87
CA PHE A 154 16.17 -1.99 -14.77
C PHE A 154 14.83 -2.42 -15.39
N LEU A 155 14.63 -3.72 -15.57
CA LEU A 155 13.34 -4.28 -16.01
C LEU A 155 12.47 -4.55 -14.78
N VAL A 156 11.39 -3.80 -14.66
CA VAL A 156 10.42 -3.89 -13.57
C VAL A 156 9.14 -4.57 -14.07
N ARG A 157 8.69 -5.57 -13.33
CA ARG A 157 7.42 -6.25 -13.56
C ARG A 157 6.53 -6.07 -12.35
N LYS A 158 5.24 -5.79 -12.56
CA LYS A 158 4.26 -5.60 -11.50
C LYS A 158 2.90 -6.16 -11.88
N GLN A 159 2.13 -6.51 -10.86
CA GLN A 159 0.79 -7.02 -11.02
C GLN A 159 -0.16 -5.96 -11.57
N GLU A 160 -1.08 -6.34 -12.45
CA GLU A 160 -2.14 -5.46 -12.93
C GLU A 160 -3.26 -5.35 -11.88
N LEU A 161 -3.89 -4.18 -11.80
CA LEU A 161 -5.02 -3.98 -10.91
C LEU A 161 -6.26 -4.73 -11.40
N PRO A 162 -7.10 -5.26 -10.49
CA PRO A 162 -8.35 -5.91 -10.84
C PRO A 162 -9.32 -4.92 -11.49
N LYS A 163 -10.27 -5.45 -12.23
CA LYS A 163 -11.37 -4.62 -12.78
C LYS A 163 -12.34 -4.23 -11.66
N PRO A 164 -13.00 -3.07 -11.76
CA PRO A 164 -13.96 -2.60 -10.74
C PRO A 164 -15.04 -3.63 -10.36
N LYS A 165 -15.54 -4.39 -11.34
CA LYS A 165 -16.54 -5.44 -11.12
C LYS A 165 -16.03 -6.64 -10.29
N GLU A 166 -14.73 -6.77 -10.13
CA GLU A 166 -14.09 -7.86 -9.39
C GLU A 166 -13.93 -7.54 -7.90
N ILE A 167 -14.18 -6.27 -7.50
CA ILE A 167 -14.12 -5.81 -6.11
C ILE A 167 -15.54 -5.72 -5.56
N SER A 168 -16.02 -6.80 -4.96
CA SER A 168 -17.38 -6.91 -4.42
C SER A 168 -17.40 -7.21 -2.92
N PHE A 169 -16.35 -7.83 -2.41
CA PHE A 169 -16.23 -8.26 -1.03
C PHE A 169 -15.00 -7.64 -0.36
N ALA A 170 -14.99 -7.68 0.94
CA ALA A 170 -13.88 -7.15 1.73
C ALA A 170 -12.54 -7.84 1.43
N GLU A 171 -12.56 -9.14 1.18
CA GLU A 171 -11.37 -9.93 0.83
C GLU A 171 -10.76 -9.51 -0.51
N ASP A 172 -11.57 -9.01 -1.44
CA ASP A 172 -11.10 -8.56 -2.74
C ASP A 172 -10.21 -7.32 -2.62
N LEU A 173 -10.31 -6.58 -1.50
CA LEU A 173 -9.46 -5.43 -1.20
C LEU A 173 -7.99 -5.81 -0.96
N ALA A 174 -7.69 -7.07 -0.68
CA ALA A 174 -6.32 -7.55 -0.44
C ALA A 174 -5.38 -7.45 -1.66
N VAL A 175 -5.93 -7.21 -2.85
CA VAL A 175 -5.13 -7.01 -4.08
C VAL A 175 -4.42 -5.66 -4.13
N PHE A 176 -4.85 -4.69 -3.32
CA PHE A 176 -4.23 -3.37 -3.32
C PHE A 176 -3.00 -3.36 -2.42
N ASN A 177 -1.84 -3.27 -3.01
CA ASN A 177 -0.55 -3.36 -2.33
C ASN A 177 0.12 -2.00 -2.08
N SER A 178 -0.51 -0.87 -2.45
CA SER A 178 0.03 0.46 -2.21
C SER A 178 -1.03 1.56 -2.13
N HIS A 179 -0.69 2.65 -1.44
CA HIS A 179 -1.49 3.88 -1.39
C HIS A 179 -1.79 4.44 -2.79
N GLU A 180 -0.81 4.40 -3.69
CA GLU A 180 -1.00 4.91 -5.05
C GLU A 180 -2.02 4.09 -5.85
N TYR A 181 -2.06 2.78 -5.64
CA TYR A 181 -3.06 1.92 -6.26
C TYR A 181 -4.47 2.20 -5.72
N LEU A 182 -4.60 2.42 -4.39
CA LEU A 182 -5.88 2.83 -3.81
C LEU A 182 -6.35 4.17 -4.39
N ARG A 183 -5.46 5.18 -4.47
CA ARG A 183 -5.80 6.50 -5.05
C ARG A 183 -6.21 6.40 -6.52
N PHE A 184 -5.51 5.58 -7.28
CA PHE A 184 -5.87 5.38 -8.68
C PHE A 184 -7.23 4.73 -8.82
N TYR A 185 -7.51 3.67 -8.05
CA TYR A 185 -8.72 2.86 -8.19
C TYR A 185 -9.95 3.56 -7.61
N PHE A 186 -9.86 4.07 -6.40
CA PHE A 186 -10.98 4.69 -5.69
C PHE A 186 -11.11 6.21 -5.92
N GLY A 187 -10.12 6.85 -6.54
CA GLY A 187 -10.04 8.29 -6.73
C GLY A 187 -9.29 9.00 -5.60
N GLU A 188 -8.54 10.04 -5.94
CA GLU A 188 -7.68 10.77 -4.98
C GLU A 188 -8.44 11.37 -3.80
N GLN A 189 -9.65 11.88 -4.06
CA GLN A 189 -10.52 12.50 -3.06
C GLN A 189 -11.06 11.50 -2.03
N ASN A 190 -11.07 10.21 -2.36
CA ASN A 190 -11.60 9.14 -1.53
C ASN A 190 -10.51 8.40 -0.74
N VAL A 191 -9.24 8.78 -0.89
CA VAL A 191 -8.12 8.07 -0.26
C VAL A 191 -7.18 9.06 0.44
N LYS A 192 -6.99 8.87 1.75
CA LYS A 192 -6.15 9.73 2.57
C LYS A 192 -5.07 8.89 3.27
N LYS A 193 -3.89 9.50 3.48
CA LYS A 193 -2.86 8.97 4.41
C LYS A 193 -3.23 9.37 5.82
N ASP A 194 -3.07 8.43 6.76
CA ASP A 194 -3.42 8.64 8.16
C ASP A 194 -2.53 7.80 9.08
N ILE A 195 -2.82 7.86 10.38
CA ILE A 195 -2.15 7.10 11.42
C ILE A 195 -3.20 6.22 12.09
N TYR A 196 -2.90 4.92 12.26
CA TYR A 196 -3.74 3.98 12.98
C TYR A 196 -3.11 3.62 14.33
N TYR A 197 -3.88 3.71 15.39
CA TYR A 197 -3.45 3.35 16.75
C TYR A 197 -3.63 1.85 16.96
N LEU A 198 -2.53 1.13 17.04
CA LEU A 198 -2.54 -0.33 17.22
C LEU A 198 -2.68 -0.73 18.69
N SER A 199 -2.05 0.02 19.60
CA SER A 199 -2.09 -0.13 21.05
C SER A 199 -1.43 1.08 21.68
N GLU A 200 -1.44 1.18 23.01
CA GLU A 200 -0.75 2.24 23.74
C GLU A 200 0.72 2.35 23.29
N GLY A 201 1.12 3.54 22.85
CA GLY A 201 2.46 3.83 22.35
C GLY A 201 2.81 3.24 20.96
N LYS A 202 1.88 2.51 20.32
CA LYS A 202 2.10 1.90 19.02
C LYS A 202 1.19 2.47 17.95
N VAL A 203 1.78 3.12 16.96
CA VAL A 203 1.06 3.65 15.80
C VAL A 203 1.59 3.04 14.50
N GLY A 204 0.73 2.92 13.49
CA GLY A 204 1.09 2.50 12.15
C GLY A 204 0.66 3.53 11.12
N LYS A 205 1.50 3.83 10.13
CA LYS A 205 1.06 4.61 8.98
C LYS A 205 0.10 3.79 8.14
N CYS A 206 -0.99 4.40 7.73
CA CYS A 206 -2.05 3.73 7.00
C CYS A 206 -2.56 4.57 5.84
N SER A 207 -3.35 3.93 4.99
CA SER A 207 -4.22 4.60 4.03
C SER A 207 -5.66 4.31 4.38
N VAL A 208 -6.51 5.30 4.30
CA VAL A 208 -7.94 5.17 4.55
C VAL A 208 -8.68 5.44 3.26
N ILE A 209 -9.52 4.50 2.84
CA ILE A 209 -10.47 4.73 1.76
C ILE A 209 -11.83 5.14 2.34
N PHE A 210 -12.51 6.07 1.66
CA PHE A 210 -13.80 6.64 2.04
C PHE A 210 -13.87 7.09 3.51
N PRO A 211 -12.94 7.95 3.97
CA PRO A 211 -12.86 8.37 5.37
C PRO A 211 -14.17 8.99 5.85
N ASN A 212 -14.55 8.69 7.09
CA ASN A 212 -15.76 9.18 7.75
C ASN A 212 -17.09 8.78 7.07
N THR A 213 -17.08 7.67 6.34
CA THR A 213 -18.30 7.11 5.74
C THR A 213 -18.50 5.66 6.18
N ASN A 214 -19.68 5.12 5.92
CA ASN A 214 -19.98 3.69 6.13
C ASN A 214 -19.29 2.76 5.11
N ARG A 215 -18.40 3.29 4.27
CA ARG A 215 -17.52 2.54 3.37
C ARG A 215 -16.05 2.63 3.78
N GLN A 216 -15.76 3.19 4.94
CA GLN A 216 -14.40 3.38 5.40
C GLN A 216 -13.67 2.04 5.58
N VAL A 217 -12.46 1.96 5.04
CA VAL A 217 -11.52 0.86 5.26
C VAL A 217 -10.12 1.40 5.47
N VAL A 218 -9.38 0.79 6.39
CA VAL A 218 -8.02 1.18 6.74
C VAL A 218 -7.05 0.11 6.24
N PHE A 219 -6.05 0.53 5.48
CA PHE A 219 -4.96 -0.30 4.97
C PHE A 219 -3.69 0.02 5.74
N LEU A 220 -3.21 -0.93 6.52
CA LEU A 220 -1.95 -0.81 7.24
C LEU A 220 -0.81 -1.36 6.40
N TRP A 221 0.29 -0.61 6.31
CA TRP A 221 1.42 -0.94 5.48
C TRP A 221 2.60 -1.45 6.28
N THR A 222 3.30 -2.46 5.76
CA THR A 222 4.59 -2.90 6.31
C THR A 222 5.68 -1.87 5.99
N ASP A 223 5.67 -1.33 4.76
CA ASP A 223 6.54 -0.23 4.37
C ASP A 223 5.85 1.11 4.64
N ALA A 224 6.13 1.68 5.80
CA ALA A 224 5.56 2.94 6.23
C ALA A 224 6.15 4.17 5.51
N VAL A 225 7.27 4.04 4.78
CA VAL A 225 7.90 5.13 4.04
C VAL A 225 7.17 5.33 2.71
N ASN A 226 7.00 4.25 1.96
CA ASN A 226 6.37 4.28 0.64
C ASN A 226 4.86 4.04 0.70
N ASN A 227 4.30 3.71 1.87
CA ASN A 227 2.90 3.34 2.08
C ASN A 227 2.47 2.19 1.14
N CYS A 228 3.21 1.11 1.19
CA CYS A 228 3.00 -0.09 0.39
C CYS A 228 3.31 -1.37 1.19
N ASN A 229 3.08 -2.52 0.55
CA ASN A 229 3.19 -3.82 1.18
C ASN A 229 2.17 -4.01 2.29
N LEU A 230 1.02 -4.47 1.87
CA LEU A 230 -0.14 -4.64 2.73
C LEU A 230 0.15 -5.55 3.92
N ALA A 231 0.02 -5.00 5.13
CA ALA A 231 0.14 -5.72 6.38
C ALA A 231 -1.20 -6.27 6.83
N LYS A 232 -2.22 -5.37 6.90
CA LYS A 232 -3.57 -5.70 7.37
C LYS A 232 -4.59 -4.74 6.79
N ILE A 233 -5.85 -5.20 6.70
CA ILE A 233 -7.01 -4.38 6.38
C ILE A 233 -7.93 -4.37 7.59
N TYR A 234 -8.37 -3.19 8.01
CA TYR A 234 -9.36 -3.01 9.08
C TYR A 234 -10.65 -2.46 8.48
N ILE A 235 -11.76 -3.13 8.75
CA ILE A 235 -13.09 -2.79 8.24
C ILE A 235 -14.01 -2.60 9.43
N GLY A 236 -14.72 -1.47 9.49
CA GLY A 236 -15.41 -1.04 10.71
C GLY A 236 -14.43 -0.46 11.72
N GLY A 237 -14.88 -0.31 12.97
CA GLY A 237 -14.13 0.43 13.97
C GLY A 237 -14.02 1.92 13.63
N GLN A 238 -13.65 2.74 14.59
CA GLN A 238 -13.36 4.15 14.35
C GLN A 238 -11.85 4.34 14.34
N LEU A 239 -11.32 5.10 13.35
CA LEU A 239 -10.03 5.73 13.51
C LEU A 239 -10.17 6.74 14.65
N MET A 240 -9.42 6.52 15.73
CA MET A 240 -9.39 7.46 16.86
C MET A 240 -8.56 8.69 16.45
N ALA A 241 -9.10 9.48 15.51
CA ALA A 241 -8.44 10.71 15.07
C ALA A 241 -8.73 11.89 16.00
N GLU A 242 -9.86 11.87 16.71
CA GLU A 242 -10.23 12.91 17.65
C GLU A 242 -10.94 12.32 18.85
N THR A 243 -10.57 12.74 20.05
CA THR A 243 -11.04 12.29 21.35
C THR A 243 -12.47 12.75 21.71
N ASN A 244 -13.29 13.11 20.76
CA ASN A 244 -14.72 13.33 20.98
C ASN A 244 -15.45 12.00 20.90
N LEU A 245 -15.27 11.21 21.95
CA LEU A 245 -16.08 10.06 22.29
C LEU A 245 -17.49 10.53 22.74
N GLN A 246 -18.24 11.14 21.87
CA GLN A 246 -19.68 11.04 21.96
C GLN A 246 -20.04 9.69 21.37
N TYR A 247 -20.22 8.71 22.28
CA TYR A 247 -20.95 7.48 21.97
C TYR A 247 -22.38 7.89 21.58
N GLU A 248 -22.57 8.26 20.34
CA GLU A 248 -23.90 8.22 19.78
C GLU A 248 -24.34 6.77 19.79
N ASN A 249 -25.56 6.51 20.22
CA ASN A 249 -26.15 5.17 20.40
C ASN A 249 -26.32 4.39 19.07
N ASN A 250 -25.57 4.72 18.05
CA ASN A 250 -25.65 4.10 16.75
C ASN A 250 -24.53 3.08 16.60
N ILE A 251 -24.91 1.82 16.42
CA ILE A 251 -23.99 0.76 16.02
C ILE A 251 -23.41 1.14 14.66
N PRO A 252 -22.07 1.32 14.53
CA PRO A 252 -21.48 1.75 13.27
C PRO A 252 -21.60 0.62 12.23
N GLU A 253 -22.43 0.82 11.23
CA GLU A 253 -22.55 -0.07 10.09
C GLU A 253 -21.50 0.23 9.04
N ASN A 254 -20.98 -0.83 8.40
CA ASN A 254 -20.11 -0.72 7.25
C ASN A 254 -20.68 -1.53 6.08
N LEU A 255 -20.59 -0.98 4.87
CA LEU A 255 -21.14 -1.63 3.67
C LEU A 255 -20.27 -2.77 3.15
N TRP A 256 -18.99 -2.82 3.51
CA TRP A 256 -18.12 -3.93 3.16
C TRP A 256 -18.49 -5.18 3.97
N ARG A 257 -18.65 -6.28 3.25
CA ARG A 257 -18.96 -7.59 3.83
C ARG A 257 -17.96 -8.63 3.35
N LEU A 258 -17.74 -9.63 4.18
CA LEU A 258 -17.01 -10.82 3.78
C LEU A 258 -17.84 -11.70 2.84
N LYS A 259 -17.18 -12.59 2.10
CA LYS A 259 -17.87 -13.62 1.28
C LYS A 259 -18.75 -14.52 2.13
N SER A 260 -18.40 -14.73 3.39
CA SER A 260 -19.21 -15.42 4.40
C SER A 260 -20.51 -14.69 4.75
N GLY A 261 -20.65 -13.42 4.37
CA GLY A 261 -21.79 -12.55 4.69
C GLY A 261 -21.59 -11.72 5.97
N VAL A 262 -20.52 -11.93 6.72
CA VAL A 262 -20.21 -11.15 7.92
C VAL A 262 -19.87 -9.71 7.55
N ARG A 263 -20.40 -8.74 8.30
CA ARG A 263 -20.13 -7.31 8.13
C ARG A 263 -20.12 -6.58 9.49
N PRO A 264 -19.42 -5.47 9.61
CA PRO A 264 -19.55 -4.60 10.78
C PRO A 264 -21.00 -4.12 10.98
N GLY A 265 -21.41 -3.98 12.23
CA GLY A 265 -22.79 -3.68 12.63
C GLY A 265 -23.70 -4.90 12.77
N MET A 266 -23.28 -6.08 12.33
CA MET A 266 -24.05 -7.32 12.53
C MET A 266 -24.14 -7.66 14.02
N SER A 267 -25.35 -7.93 14.54
CA SER A 267 -25.53 -8.32 15.95
C SER A 267 -24.91 -9.70 16.25
N LEU A 268 -24.55 -9.93 17.53
CA LEU A 268 -24.06 -11.24 17.98
C LEU A 268 -25.04 -12.36 17.63
N TYR A 269 -26.36 -12.11 17.80
CA TYR A 269 -27.39 -13.08 17.43
C TYR A 269 -27.36 -13.44 15.94
N GLN A 270 -27.24 -12.45 15.06
CA GLN A 270 -27.15 -12.70 13.62
C GLN A 270 -25.87 -13.46 13.27
N LEU A 271 -24.74 -13.08 13.88
CA LEU A 271 -23.45 -13.75 13.67
C LEU A 271 -23.51 -15.21 14.16
N ARG A 272 -24.08 -15.45 15.33
CA ARG A 272 -24.31 -16.80 15.87
C ARG A 272 -25.19 -17.66 14.95
N LYS A 273 -26.26 -17.06 14.43
CA LYS A 273 -27.14 -17.74 13.46
C LYS A 273 -26.40 -18.07 12.16
N LEU A 274 -25.56 -17.15 11.67
CA LEU A 274 -24.76 -17.36 10.46
C LEU A 274 -23.70 -18.44 10.64
N ASN A 275 -23.11 -18.52 11.85
CA ASN A 275 -22.13 -19.55 12.20
C ASN A 275 -22.74 -20.95 12.41
N GLU A 276 -24.05 -21.07 12.62
CA GLU A 276 -24.79 -22.30 12.89
C GLU A 276 -24.36 -23.05 14.18
N ALA A 277 -23.31 -22.56 14.88
CA ALA A 277 -22.80 -23.12 16.12
C ALA A 277 -22.38 -22.00 17.08
N ALA A 278 -22.42 -22.27 18.39
CA ALA A 278 -21.87 -21.37 19.40
C ALA A 278 -20.36 -21.18 19.18
N PHE A 279 -19.86 -20.00 19.51
CA PHE A 279 -18.44 -19.67 19.46
C PHE A 279 -18.02 -18.92 20.70
N ASN A 280 -16.73 -18.94 20.97
CA ASN A 280 -16.15 -18.26 22.11
C ASN A 280 -15.45 -16.95 21.68
N PHE A 281 -15.42 -15.98 22.58
CA PHE A 281 -14.66 -14.75 22.43
C PHE A 281 -14.02 -14.34 23.76
N ASN A 282 -12.98 -13.53 23.68
CA ASN A 282 -12.24 -13.09 24.86
C ASN A 282 -13.04 -12.08 25.69
N GLY A 283 -12.92 -12.13 27.01
CA GLY A 283 -13.52 -11.13 27.87
C GLY A 283 -12.85 -9.76 27.79
N GLY A 284 -13.51 -8.73 28.31
CA GLY A 284 -13.12 -7.33 28.16
C GLY A 284 -11.76 -6.94 28.75
N ASN A 285 -11.27 -7.63 29.78
CA ASN A 285 -9.98 -7.35 30.42
C ASN A 285 -8.81 -8.10 29.78
N SER A 286 -9.04 -8.84 28.71
CA SER A 286 -7.96 -9.52 28.00
C SER A 286 -7.22 -8.56 27.07
N LYS A 287 -5.95 -8.85 26.77
CA LYS A 287 -5.15 -8.10 25.78
C LYS A 287 -5.82 -8.05 24.40
N ASN A 288 -6.61 -9.08 24.07
CA ASN A 288 -7.39 -9.21 22.86
C ASN A 288 -8.88 -9.14 23.21
N SER A 289 -9.28 -8.07 23.90
CA SER A 289 -10.66 -7.88 24.36
C SER A 289 -11.66 -8.06 23.23
N LEU A 290 -12.69 -8.84 23.48
CA LEU A 290 -13.82 -9.11 22.59
C LEU A 290 -13.47 -9.70 21.21
N LEU A 291 -12.22 -10.19 21.03
CA LEU A 291 -11.82 -10.92 19.84
C LEU A 291 -12.40 -12.33 19.87
N ILE A 292 -13.02 -12.75 18.77
CA ILE A 292 -13.53 -14.12 18.62
C ILE A 292 -12.37 -15.11 18.58
N ALA A 293 -12.51 -16.22 19.29
CA ALA A 293 -11.49 -17.25 19.38
C ALA A 293 -11.37 -18.02 18.05
N THR A 294 -10.13 -18.23 17.62
CA THR A 294 -9.81 -18.87 16.31
C THR A 294 -10.07 -20.38 16.27
N ASP A 295 -10.25 -21.00 17.43
CA ASP A 295 -10.59 -22.43 17.61
C ASP A 295 -12.10 -22.69 17.68
N SER A 296 -12.91 -21.64 17.51
CA SER A 296 -14.36 -21.76 17.48
C SER A 296 -14.82 -22.61 16.30
N THR A 297 -15.80 -23.47 16.56
CA THR A 297 -16.41 -24.36 15.57
C THR A 297 -17.60 -23.70 14.91
N GLY A 298 -18.02 -24.22 13.75
CA GLY A 298 -19.18 -23.77 13.00
C GLY A 298 -18.90 -23.59 11.52
N LYS A 299 -19.75 -22.82 10.85
CA LYS A 299 -19.69 -22.58 9.40
C LYS A 299 -18.68 -21.49 9.03
N LEU A 300 -18.40 -20.55 9.95
CA LEU A 300 -17.49 -19.43 9.71
C LEU A 300 -16.05 -19.83 10.02
N ASP A 301 -15.12 -19.33 9.20
CA ASP A 301 -13.68 -19.55 9.38
C ASP A 301 -13.03 -18.41 10.19
N PHE A 302 -13.13 -18.46 11.49
CA PHE A 302 -12.52 -17.47 12.38
C PHE A 302 -10.98 -17.55 12.46
N LYS A 303 -10.34 -18.52 11.77
CA LYS A 303 -8.88 -18.61 11.72
C LYS A 303 -8.28 -17.57 10.77
N ASN A 304 -8.96 -17.33 9.64
CA ASN A 304 -8.51 -16.40 8.62
C ASN A 304 -9.16 -15.02 8.75
N GLU A 305 -10.28 -14.92 9.45
CA GLU A 305 -11.06 -13.71 9.65
C GLU A 305 -11.07 -13.32 11.14
N SER A 306 -10.23 -12.37 11.53
CA SER A 306 -10.22 -11.88 12.90
C SER A 306 -11.36 -10.89 13.10
N ILE A 307 -12.32 -11.23 13.96
CA ILE A 307 -13.51 -10.40 14.27
C ILE A 307 -13.43 -9.91 15.70
N ILE A 308 -13.49 -8.60 15.89
CA ILE A 308 -13.57 -7.95 17.18
C ILE A 308 -15.02 -7.48 17.38
N LEU A 309 -15.63 -7.88 18.50
CA LEU A 309 -16.96 -7.45 18.87
C LEU A 309 -16.92 -6.08 19.58
N GLY A 310 -17.97 -5.30 19.41
CA GLY A 310 -18.29 -4.16 20.25
C GLY A 310 -19.42 -4.53 21.21
N CYS A 311 -19.54 -3.81 22.31
CA CYS A 311 -20.64 -4.00 23.28
C CYS A 311 -21.19 -2.66 23.76
N MET A 312 -22.50 -2.51 23.78
CA MET A 312 -23.17 -1.28 24.23
C MET A 312 -23.55 -1.31 25.72
N ASN A 313 -23.80 -2.48 26.29
CA ASN A 313 -24.27 -2.63 27.68
C ASN A 313 -23.35 -3.51 28.56
N CYS A 314 -22.08 -3.69 28.17
CA CYS A 314 -21.13 -4.50 28.94
C CYS A 314 -20.41 -3.69 30.03
N THR A 315 -21.14 -2.99 30.88
CA THR A 315 -20.58 -2.23 32.02
C THR A 315 -20.39 -3.08 33.29
N ASP A 316 -20.96 -4.29 33.32
CA ASP A 316 -20.86 -5.21 34.43
C ASP A 316 -19.42 -5.75 34.58
N PRO A 317 -18.74 -5.49 35.74
CA PRO A 317 -17.42 -6.01 36.01
C PRO A 317 -17.34 -7.54 35.98
N ALA A 318 -18.42 -8.25 36.33
CA ALA A 318 -18.45 -9.72 36.31
C ALA A 318 -18.33 -10.25 34.85
N PHE A 319 -18.97 -9.60 33.91
CA PHE A 319 -18.84 -9.93 32.47
C PHE A 319 -17.41 -9.70 31.96
N TYR A 320 -16.83 -8.53 32.26
CA TYR A 320 -15.48 -8.20 31.82
C TYR A 320 -14.38 -9.07 32.45
N LYS A 321 -14.58 -9.57 33.65
CA LYS A 321 -13.63 -10.44 34.35
C LYS A 321 -13.57 -11.86 33.78
N LYS A 322 -14.60 -12.31 33.08
CA LYS A 322 -14.58 -13.61 32.39
C LYS A 322 -13.42 -13.63 31.39
N LYS A 323 -12.57 -14.65 31.43
CA LYS A 323 -11.43 -14.80 30.50
C LYS A 323 -11.90 -15.18 29.11
N VAL A 324 -12.91 -16.01 29.02
CA VAL A 324 -13.56 -16.48 27.79
C VAL A 324 -15.08 -16.45 28.02
N ILE A 325 -15.81 -16.02 27.03
CA ILE A 325 -17.27 -15.88 27.05
C ILE A 325 -17.83 -16.67 25.86
N ASN A 326 -18.85 -17.47 26.12
CA ASN A 326 -19.58 -18.16 25.08
C ASN A 326 -20.67 -17.27 24.49
N SER A 327 -20.88 -17.35 23.19
CA SER A 327 -21.86 -16.52 22.46
C SER A 327 -23.29 -16.74 22.92
N ASP A 328 -23.66 -17.98 23.22
CA ASP A 328 -25.03 -18.32 23.66
C ASP A 328 -25.28 -17.79 25.08
N ASP A 329 -24.27 -17.88 26.00
CA ASP A 329 -24.36 -17.28 27.34
C ASP A 329 -24.53 -15.76 27.24
N ALA A 330 -23.74 -15.10 26.36
CA ALA A 330 -23.85 -13.66 26.21
C ALA A 330 -25.22 -13.21 25.63
N ILE A 331 -25.81 -14.02 24.75
CA ILE A 331 -27.17 -13.78 24.24
C ILE A 331 -28.20 -14.00 25.35
N GLN A 332 -28.06 -15.04 26.16
CA GLN A 332 -28.95 -15.31 27.28
C GLN A 332 -28.87 -14.21 28.33
N ASP A 333 -27.68 -13.65 28.56
CA ASP A 333 -27.44 -12.52 29.47
C ASP A 333 -27.89 -11.16 28.86
N GLU A 334 -28.59 -11.16 27.73
CA GLU A 334 -29.11 -9.98 27.04
C GLU A 334 -28.02 -8.92 26.71
N ARG A 335 -26.79 -9.38 26.42
CA ARG A 335 -25.68 -8.47 26.06
C ARG A 335 -25.84 -7.99 24.64
N ILE A 336 -25.80 -6.67 24.46
CA ILE A 336 -25.90 -6.02 23.12
C ILE A 336 -24.51 -5.97 22.50
N LEU A 337 -24.14 -7.10 21.91
CA LEU A 337 -22.86 -7.26 21.19
C LEU A 337 -23.09 -7.23 19.68
N PHE A 338 -22.11 -6.70 18.97
CA PHE A 338 -22.13 -6.59 17.52
C PHE A 338 -20.72 -6.70 16.94
N VAL A 339 -20.60 -7.03 15.66
CA VAL A 339 -19.33 -7.00 14.92
C VAL A 339 -18.89 -5.55 14.83
N ASN A 340 -17.83 -5.18 15.52
CA ASN A 340 -17.27 -3.83 15.50
C ASN A 340 -16.22 -3.69 14.40
N THR A 341 -15.25 -4.61 14.37
CA THR A 341 -14.12 -4.54 13.43
C THR A 341 -13.82 -5.92 12.86
N ILE A 342 -13.62 -5.98 11.57
CA ILE A 342 -13.08 -7.13 10.85
C ILE A 342 -11.65 -6.82 10.45
N ILE A 343 -10.71 -7.73 10.74
CA ILE A 343 -9.30 -7.60 10.38
C ILE A 343 -8.96 -8.72 9.41
N LEU A 344 -8.51 -8.35 8.21
CA LEU A 344 -8.01 -9.28 7.22
C LEU A 344 -6.48 -9.24 7.20
N ASP A 345 -5.84 -10.40 7.27
CA ASP A 345 -4.42 -10.55 7.01
C ASP A 345 -4.23 -11.18 5.62
N PRO A 346 -3.73 -10.44 4.63
CA PRO A 346 -3.58 -10.94 3.26
C PRO A 346 -2.56 -12.09 3.15
N ARG A 347 -1.76 -12.30 4.20
CA ARG A 347 -0.76 -13.38 4.25
C ARG A 347 -1.30 -14.69 4.81
N GLY A 348 -2.59 -14.73 5.17
CA GLY A 348 -3.27 -15.93 5.69
C GLY A 348 -2.71 -16.43 7.03
N LYS A 349 -1.98 -15.59 7.77
CA LYS A 349 -1.53 -15.94 9.12
C LYS A 349 -2.56 -15.42 10.13
N PRO A 350 -3.01 -16.28 11.06
CA PRO A 350 -3.77 -15.80 12.22
C PRO A 350 -2.98 -14.69 12.91
N VAL A 351 -3.69 -13.72 13.50
CA VAL A 351 -3.04 -12.66 14.29
C VAL A 351 -2.24 -13.33 15.41
N GLU A 352 -0.94 -13.51 15.19
CA GLU A 352 -0.06 -14.04 16.24
C GLU A 352 -0.10 -13.09 17.42
N LYS A 353 -0.29 -13.69 18.59
CA LYS A 353 -0.12 -13.05 19.90
C LYS A 353 1.23 -12.33 19.87
N THR A 354 1.23 -11.01 19.72
CA THR A 354 2.43 -10.24 20.08
C THR A 354 2.70 -10.52 21.55
N SER A 355 3.60 -11.45 21.80
CA SER A 355 4.18 -11.70 23.11
C SER A 355 4.86 -10.44 23.59
N GLN A 356 4.41 -9.97 24.72
CA GLN A 356 4.82 -8.94 25.66
C GLN A 356 4.06 -7.63 25.62
#